data_3e4b0c467cfdafd31fc65030098f6e89
#
_entry.id   3e4b0c467cfdafd31fc65030098f6e89
#
_cell.length_a   1.000
_cell.length_b   1.000
_cell.length_c   1.000
_cell.angle_alpha   90.00
_cell.angle_beta   90.00
_cell.angle_gamma   90.00
#
_symmetry.space_group_name_H-M   'P 1'
#
loop_
_entity.id
_entity.type
_entity.pdbx_description
1 polymer ?
#
loop_
_entity_poly.entity_id
_entity_poly.type
_entity_poly.pdbx_seq_one_letter_code
_entity_poly.pdbx_strand_id
1 'polypeptide(L)'
;MDFLYNNPKLKKRRQELRKNQTDCERRLWNLLRSKKCRGYKFYRQYSIGYYILDFYCPTLKLSIELDGGQHAEKQKEYDEARTAYIKEQGIKELRFWNNEILENIDGVYARILEYCPLQ
;
A
#
# COMPACT_ATOMS: atom_id res chain seq x y z
N MET A 1 15.83 -20.18 -2.97
CA MET A 1 14.42 -20.09 -2.53
C MET A 1 13.89 -18.71 -2.90
N ASP A 2 12.79 -18.69 -3.61
CA ASP A 2 12.13 -17.44 -3.96
C ASP A 2 11.12 -17.07 -2.88
N PHE A 3 11.16 -15.80 -2.47
CA PHE A 3 10.25 -15.28 -1.45
C PHE A 3 9.14 -14.49 -2.14
N LEU A 4 7.89 -14.93 -1.99
CA LEU A 4 6.75 -14.17 -2.50
C LEU A 4 6.59 -12.89 -1.69
N TYR A 5 6.60 -13.00 -0.35
CA TYR A 5 6.43 -11.85 0.52
C TYR A 5 7.74 -11.45 1.18
N ASN A 6 7.97 -10.14 1.29
CA ASN A 6 9.12 -9.54 1.97
C ASN A 6 10.47 -10.17 1.59
N ASN A 7 10.70 -10.28 0.28
CA ASN A 7 11.95 -10.80 -0.26
C ASN A 7 13.16 -10.09 0.39
N PRO A 8 14.12 -10.83 0.97
CA PRO A 8 15.29 -10.24 1.62
C PRO A 8 16.11 -9.30 0.74
N LYS A 9 16.10 -9.52 -0.57
CA LYS A 9 16.82 -8.66 -1.52
C LYS A 9 16.28 -7.24 -1.53
N LEU A 10 15.02 -7.04 -1.12
CA LEU A 10 14.38 -5.74 -1.06
C LEU A 10 14.37 -5.13 0.35
N LYS A 11 14.93 -5.80 1.33
CA LYS A 11 14.91 -5.34 2.73
C LYS A 11 15.47 -3.93 2.89
N LYS A 12 16.61 -3.67 2.31
CA LYS A 12 17.26 -2.36 2.39
C LYS A 12 16.38 -1.28 1.74
N ARG A 13 15.81 -1.59 0.58
CA ARG A 13 14.93 -0.67 -0.13
C ARG A 13 13.68 -0.36 0.71
N ARG A 14 13.06 -1.38 1.31
CA ARG A 14 11.90 -1.16 2.20
C ARG A 14 12.26 -0.28 3.38
N GLN A 15 13.43 -0.49 3.99
CA GLN A 15 13.89 0.32 5.12
C GLN A 15 14.11 1.77 4.71
N GLU A 16 14.70 2.02 3.55
CA GLU A 16 14.92 3.36 3.02
C GLU A 16 13.59 4.08 2.77
N LEU A 17 12.62 3.38 2.19
CA LEU A 17 11.31 3.95 1.92
C LEU A 17 10.56 4.30 3.21
N ARG A 18 10.65 3.45 4.25
CA ARG A 18 10.04 3.74 5.54
C ARG A 18 10.69 4.95 6.21
N LYS A 19 12.00 5.08 6.07
CA LYS A 19 12.76 6.19 6.65
C LYS A 19 12.45 7.52 5.95
N ASN A 20 12.24 7.48 4.64
CA ASN A 20 12.00 8.67 3.81
C ASN A 20 10.52 8.80 3.42
N GLN A 21 9.65 8.51 4.35
CA GLN A 21 8.20 8.54 4.17
C GLN A 21 7.71 9.94 3.81
N THR A 22 6.78 10.01 2.84
CA THR A 22 6.14 11.28 2.47
C THR A 22 5.13 11.71 3.54
N ASP A 23 4.68 12.99 3.49
CA ASP A 23 3.65 13.47 4.41
C ASP A 23 2.33 12.71 4.24
N CYS A 24 1.96 12.41 2.99
CA CYS A 24 0.73 11.64 2.72
C CYS A 24 0.82 10.24 3.30
N GLU A 25 1.95 9.56 3.10
CA GLU A 25 2.18 8.24 3.67
C GLU A 25 2.12 8.27 5.20
N ARG A 26 2.73 9.29 5.82
CA ARG A 26 2.73 9.46 7.26
C ARG A 26 1.32 9.64 7.81
N ARG A 27 0.53 10.48 7.16
CA ARG A 27 -0.86 10.74 7.59
C ARG A 27 -1.70 9.48 7.55
N LEU A 28 -1.61 8.72 6.46
CA LEU A 28 -2.37 7.49 6.35
C LEU A 28 -1.86 6.41 7.30
N TRP A 29 -0.54 6.28 7.43
CA TRP A 29 0.06 5.32 8.35
C TRP A 29 -0.40 5.54 9.79
N ASN A 30 -0.53 6.79 10.20
CA ASN A 30 -1.01 7.10 11.55
C ASN A 30 -2.43 6.57 11.83
N LEU A 31 -3.24 6.38 10.79
CA LEU A 31 -4.58 5.80 10.92
C LEU A 31 -4.58 4.27 10.89
N LEU A 32 -3.58 3.67 10.25
CA LEU A 32 -3.54 2.23 10.02
C LEU A 32 -2.68 1.47 11.03
N ARG A 33 -1.67 2.13 11.58
CA ARG A 33 -0.68 1.50 12.46
C ARG A 33 -1.29 1.03 13.77
N SER A 34 -0.61 0.08 14.42
CA SER A 34 -0.96 -0.39 15.76
C SER A 34 -2.38 -0.97 15.86
N LYS A 35 -2.83 -1.61 14.77
CA LYS A 35 -4.16 -2.23 14.69
C LYS A 35 -5.31 -1.25 14.91
N LYS A 36 -5.09 0.04 14.67
CA LYS A 36 -6.14 1.07 14.85
C LYS A 36 -7.31 0.89 13.90
N CYS A 37 -7.06 0.32 12.70
CA CYS A 37 -8.11 0.14 11.72
C CYS A 37 -8.87 -1.16 11.99
N ARG A 38 -9.84 -1.10 12.89
CA ARG A 38 -10.71 -2.23 13.29
C ARG A 38 -9.95 -3.47 13.75
N GLY A 39 -8.76 -3.29 14.31
CA GLY A 39 -7.95 -4.37 14.83
C GLY A 39 -7.10 -5.10 13.81
N TYR A 40 -7.17 -4.72 12.54
CA TYR A 40 -6.36 -5.35 11.50
C TYR A 40 -4.93 -4.81 11.53
N LYS A 41 -3.98 -5.71 11.28
CA LYS A 41 -2.58 -5.32 11.21
C LYS A 41 -2.21 -4.96 9.78
N PHE A 42 -1.86 -3.68 9.58
CA PHE A 42 -1.30 -3.18 8.33
C PHE A 42 0.21 -3.04 8.46
N TYR A 43 0.88 -3.29 7.36
CA TYR A 43 2.33 -3.07 7.23
C TYR A 43 2.54 -1.96 6.20
N ARG A 44 3.60 -1.20 6.37
CA ARG A 44 4.00 -0.21 5.37
C ARG A 44 5.23 -0.71 4.63
N GLN A 45 5.32 -0.36 3.34
CA GLN A 45 6.45 -0.74 2.50
C GLN A 45 6.70 -2.24 2.56
N TYR A 46 5.66 -2.99 2.21
CA TYR A 46 5.65 -4.45 2.22
C TYR A 46 5.84 -4.97 0.81
N SER A 47 6.77 -5.89 0.59
CA SER A 47 7.01 -6.36 -0.77
C SER A 47 6.29 -7.66 -1.09
N ILE A 48 5.86 -7.77 -2.35
CA ILE A 48 5.33 -8.99 -2.94
C ILE A 48 6.04 -9.21 -4.27
N GLY A 49 6.71 -10.37 -4.42
CA GLY A 49 7.63 -10.57 -5.52
C GLY A 49 8.73 -9.51 -5.44
N TYR A 50 8.89 -8.75 -6.51
CA TYR A 50 9.84 -7.63 -6.57
C TYR A 50 9.17 -6.26 -6.49
N TYR A 51 7.86 -6.25 -6.21
CA TYR A 51 7.13 -5.00 -6.06
C TYR A 51 6.98 -4.64 -4.59
N ILE A 52 7.01 -3.35 -4.27
CA ILE A 52 6.82 -2.87 -2.91
C ILE A 52 5.47 -2.16 -2.83
N LEU A 53 4.62 -2.61 -1.90
CA LEU A 53 3.31 -2.03 -1.64
C LEU A 53 3.44 -0.95 -0.57
N ASP A 54 2.77 0.19 -0.75
CA ASP A 54 2.83 1.26 0.24
C ASP A 54 2.28 0.79 1.59
N PHE A 55 1.09 0.19 1.58
CA PHE A 55 0.46 -0.39 2.77
C PHE A 55 -0.19 -1.71 2.41
N TYR A 56 -0.07 -2.69 3.30
CA TYR A 56 -0.63 -4.01 3.04
C TYR A 56 -1.14 -4.66 4.32
N CYS A 57 -2.34 -5.26 4.23
CA CYS A 57 -2.91 -6.08 5.29
C CYS A 57 -3.00 -7.53 4.80
N PRO A 58 -2.13 -8.43 5.29
CA PRO A 58 -2.14 -9.83 4.85
C PRO A 58 -3.44 -10.56 5.13
N THR A 59 -4.05 -10.31 6.28
CA THR A 59 -5.31 -10.96 6.68
C THR A 59 -6.42 -10.69 5.68
N LEU A 60 -6.51 -9.46 5.18
CA LEU A 60 -7.53 -9.04 4.23
C LEU A 60 -7.09 -9.18 2.78
N LYS A 61 -5.81 -9.43 2.54
CA LYS A 61 -5.20 -9.33 1.22
C LYS A 61 -5.55 -7.99 0.56
N LEU A 62 -5.38 -6.93 1.32
CA LEU A 62 -5.72 -5.57 0.91
C LEU A 62 -4.46 -4.72 0.83
N SER A 63 -4.21 -4.16 -0.34
CA SER A 63 -3.11 -3.22 -0.60
C SER A 63 -3.69 -1.82 -0.78
N ILE A 64 -3.00 -0.82 -0.24
CA ILE A 64 -3.37 0.58 -0.41
C ILE A 64 -2.17 1.31 -0.99
N GLU A 65 -2.37 1.99 -2.12
CA GLU A 65 -1.34 2.73 -2.82
C GLU A 65 -1.67 4.22 -2.87
N LEU A 66 -0.66 5.03 -2.65
CA LEU A 66 -0.78 6.48 -2.79
C LEU A 66 -0.11 6.91 -4.09
N ASP A 67 -0.78 7.76 -4.84
CA ASP A 67 -0.35 8.15 -6.18
C ASP A 67 -0.20 9.67 -6.27
N GLY A 68 0.99 10.10 -6.72
CA GLY A 68 1.29 11.51 -6.91
C GLY A 68 0.78 12.11 -8.23
N GLY A 69 0.29 11.28 -9.14
CA GLY A 69 -0.31 11.74 -10.39
C GLY A 69 0.66 12.03 -11.53
N GLN A 70 1.93 11.67 -11.38
CA GLN A 70 2.92 11.88 -12.43
C GLN A 70 3.33 10.56 -13.06
N HIS A 71 2.71 10.22 -14.19
CA HIS A 71 3.05 9.00 -14.94
C HIS A 71 3.50 9.34 -16.35
N ALA A 72 4.78 9.08 -16.65
CA ALA A 72 5.25 8.98 -18.02
C ALA A 72 4.73 7.66 -18.63
N GLU A 73 4.69 7.55 -19.97
CA GLU A 73 4.19 6.35 -20.63
C GLU A 73 4.94 5.07 -20.22
N LYS A 74 6.25 5.16 -20.02
CA LYS A 74 7.05 4.03 -19.56
C LYS A 74 6.64 3.56 -18.17
N GLN A 75 6.25 4.49 -17.33
CA GLN A 75 5.74 4.23 -15.99
C GLN A 75 4.40 3.51 -16.07
N LYS A 76 3.58 3.88 -17.05
CA LYS A 76 2.26 3.26 -17.24
C LYS A 76 2.36 1.76 -17.51
N GLU A 77 3.25 1.34 -18.39
CA GLU A 77 3.46 -0.09 -18.70
C GLU A 77 3.90 -0.85 -17.45
N TYR A 78 4.84 -0.29 -16.71
CA TYR A 78 5.32 -0.87 -15.46
C TYR A 78 4.17 -1.00 -14.46
N ASP A 79 3.36 0.04 -14.32
CA ASP A 79 2.22 0.05 -13.39
C ASP A 79 1.17 -0.97 -13.76
N GLU A 80 0.89 -1.16 -15.05
CA GLU A 80 -0.06 -2.16 -15.53
C GLU A 80 0.43 -3.58 -15.22
N ALA A 81 1.72 -3.85 -15.46
CA ALA A 81 2.31 -5.15 -15.16
C ALA A 81 2.30 -5.43 -13.65
N ARG A 82 2.61 -4.43 -12.85
CA ARG A 82 2.58 -4.50 -11.39
C ARG A 82 1.16 -4.81 -10.89
N THR A 83 0.18 -4.07 -11.39
CA THR A 83 -1.23 -4.23 -11.00
C THR A 83 -1.73 -5.63 -11.35
N ALA A 84 -1.41 -6.12 -12.55
CA ALA A 84 -1.79 -7.46 -12.97
C ALA A 84 -1.16 -8.53 -12.08
N TYR A 85 0.12 -8.38 -11.76
CA TYR A 85 0.81 -9.33 -10.87
C TYR A 85 0.17 -9.38 -9.48
N ILE A 86 -0.11 -8.23 -8.90
CA ILE A 86 -0.73 -8.13 -7.58
C ILE A 86 -2.11 -8.78 -7.58
N LYS A 87 -2.90 -8.52 -8.62
CA LYS A 87 -4.22 -9.12 -8.78
C LYS A 87 -4.15 -10.65 -8.89
N GLU A 88 -3.17 -11.18 -9.60
CA GLU A 88 -2.95 -12.62 -9.72
C GLU A 88 -2.71 -13.27 -8.36
N GLN A 89 -2.14 -12.54 -7.42
CA GLN A 89 -1.90 -13.04 -6.06
C GLN A 89 -3.14 -13.00 -5.18
N GLY A 90 -4.29 -12.59 -5.73
CA GLY A 90 -5.53 -12.49 -4.99
C GLY A 90 -5.62 -11.26 -4.10
N ILE A 91 -4.82 -10.25 -4.37
CA ILE A 91 -4.77 -9.02 -3.57
C ILE A 91 -5.68 -7.97 -4.19
N LYS A 92 -6.55 -7.38 -3.37
CA LYS A 92 -7.34 -6.22 -3.75
C LYS A 92 -6.50 -4.96 -3.53
N GLU A 93 -6.41 -4.10 -4.55
CA GLU A 93 -5.66 -2.85 -4.45
C GLU A 93 -6.61 -1.66 -4.46
N LEU A 94 -6.46 -0.77 -3.47
CA LEU A 94 -7.12 0.53 -3.44
C LEU A 94 -6.05 1.58 -3.74
N ARG A 95 -6.40 2.53 -4.61
CA ARG A 95 -5.51 3.64 -4.95
C ARG A 95 -6.16 4.96 -4.57
N PHE A 96 -5.36 5.84 -3.96
CA PHE A 96 -5.78 7.19 -3.62
C PHE A 96 -4.75 8.18 -4.12
N TRP A 97 -5.22 9.32 -4.59
CA TRP A 97 -4.34 10.43 -4.96
C TRP A 97 -3.82 11.11 -3.70
N ASN A 98 -2.61 11.65 -3.77
CA ASN A 98 -2.03 12.37 -2.63
C ASN A 98 -2.94 13.52 -2.18
N ASN A 99 -3.56 14.25 -3.12
CA ASN A 99 -4.45 15.34 -2.74
C ASN A 99 -5.69 14.87 -2.00
N GLU A 100 -6.18 13.66 -2.23
CA GLU A 100 -7.28 13.10 -1.45
C GLU A 100 -6.88 12.91 0.01
N ILE A 101 -5.64 12.46 0.24
CA ILE A 101 -5.12 12.30 1.60
C ILE A 101 -5.03 13.66 2.30
N LEU A 102 -4.57 14.68 1.58
CA LEU A 102 -4.38 16.01 2.15
C LEU A 102 -5.69 16.76 2.38
N GLU A 103 -6.67 16.58 1.51
CA GLU A 103 -7.92 17.35 1.52
C GLU A 103 -9.10 16.61 2.13
N ASN A 104 -9.11 15.28 2.10
CA ASN A 104 -10.25 14.48 2.53
C ASN A 104 -9.84 13.14 3.12
N ILE A 105 -8.99 13.17 4.14
CA ILE A 105 -8.51 11.95 4.76
C ILE A 105 -9.63 11.13 5.41
N ASP A 106 -10.67 11.79 5.91
CA ASP A 106 -11.82 11.10 6.50
C ASP A 106 -12.55 10.27 5.47
N GLY A 107 -12.73 10.80 4.25
CA GLY A 107 -13.33 10.07 3.14
C GLY A 107 -12.47 8.89 2.69
N VAL A 108 -11.16 9.07 2.66
CA VAL A 108 -10.23 7.99 2.34
C VAL A 108 -10.35 6.87 3.38
N TYR A 109 -10.34 7.21 4.66
CA TYR A 109 -10.44 6.23 5.73
C TYR A 109 -11.78 5.48 5.68
N ALA A 110 -12.88 6.20 5.44
CA ALA A 110 -14.20 5.59 5.28
C ALA A 110 -14.20 4.58 4.13
N ARG A 111 -13.54 4.89 3.03
CA ARG A 111 -13.42 3.99 1.88
C ARG A 111 -12.64 2.73 2.26
N ILE A 112 -11.55 2.89 2.99
CA ILE A 112 -10.75 1.76 3.45
C ILE A 112 -11.57 0.85 4.38
N LEU A 113 -12.37 1.44 5.26
CA LEU A 113 -13.22 0.67 6.19
C LEU A 113 -14.24 -0.20 5.48
N GLU A 114 -14.67 0.16 4.26
CA GLU A 114 -15.56 -0.67 3.46
C GLU A 114 -14.97 -2.04 3.16
N TYR A 115 -13.64 -2.15 3.18
CA TYR A 115 -12.92 -3.40 2.91
C TYR A 115 -12.40 -4.08 4.18
N CYS A 116 -12.73 -3.54 5.35
CA CYS A 116 -12.28 -4.04 6.66
C CYS A 116 -13.50 -4.44 7.50
N PRO A 117 -14.01 -5.67 7.33
CA PRO A 117 -15.17 -6.11 8.08
C PRO A 117 -14.96 -6.02 9.59
N LEU A 118 -16.02 -5.77 10.34
CA LEU A 118 -15.96 -5.80 11.79
C LEU A 118 -15.57 -7.21 12.25
N GLN A 119 -14.66 -7.27 13.21
CA GLN A 119 -14.21 -8.53 13.79
C GLN A 119 -15.05 -8.93 15.00
#